data_aebacfed167ae38fcd113440c054c533
#
_entry.id   aebacfed167ae38fcd113440c054c533
#
_cell.length_a   1.000
_cell.length_b   1.000
_cell.length_c   1.000
_cell.angle_alpha   90.00
_cell.angle_beta   90.00
_cell.angle_gamma   90.00
#
_symmetry.space_group_name_H-M   'P 1'
#
loop_
_entity.id
_entity.type
_entity.pdbx_description
1 polymer ?
#
loop_
_entity_poly.entity_id
_entity_poly.type
_entity_poly.pdbx_seq_one_letter_code
_entity_poly.pdbx_strand_id
1 'polypeptide(L)'
;MNRHLLYLAMRYLMHHRRRTFLLWLGLSITCLLPLSVHHLTIMFEARLRSRAEQTPLLLGVRGNAYDLVLHALYFRNVLTERLRMGDWNQINQREGILAIPLCHTFRARSYPIIGTTIDYFDLRQLSFASGHPFTELGQCVLGATLAESLGLGVGDTLMSDPENVFDLAGSYPLKCRIVGILAPNASADDSAVFVDLKTQWIMEGLGHGHEAANPDSMASGEWTTSQEGDLVATAAVLPYLEITQANAADFHFHQATDDLPISAVLIWPSSVMASTLLLGDYQDASQPLQVIRPTEVVDSMMAWVLRVRSFLDWNYFLVALAVGSFLMLIVLLSLKLREEECGILRDRGGSRSWIVRLMRLEWGA
;
A
#
# COMPACT_ATOMS: atom_id res chain seq x y z
N MET A 1 -26.09 4.02 -52.63
CA MET A 1 -25.18 2.98 -53.07
C MET A 1 -24.46 2.28 -51.90
N ASN A 2 -24.09 2.97 -50.84
CA ASN A 2 -23.36 2.37 -49.69
C ASN A 2 -24.21 1.42 -48.80
N ARG A 3 -25.52 1.62 -48.69
CA ARG A 3 -26.38 0.79 -47.81
C ARG A 3 -26.52 -0.67 -48.28
N HIS A 4 -26.56 -0.93 -49.58
CA HIS A 4 -26.61 -2.29 -50.11
C HIS A 4 -25.30 -3.05 -49.96
N LEU A 5 -24.15 -2.37 -50.11
CA LEU A 5 -22.82 -2.96 -49.90
C LEU A 5 -22.63 -3.32 -48.43
N LEU A 6 -23.04 -2.43 -47.52
CA LEU A 6 -22.96 -2.67 -46.06
C LEU A 6 -23.85 -3.86 -45.65
N TYR A 7 -25.07 -3.94 -46.22
CA TYR A 7 -25.98 -5.04 -45.97
C TYR A 7 -25.41 -6.39 -46.43
N LEU A 8 -24.80 -6.45 -47.63
CA LEU A 8 -24.17 -7.65 -48.14
C LEU A 8 -22.97 -8.09 -47.30
N ALA A 9 -22.11 -7.15 -46.90
CA ALA A 9 -21.00 -7.43 -46.03
C ALA A 9 -21.46 -8.00 -44.65
N MET A 10 -22.50 -7.38 -44.07
CA MET A 10 -23.05 -7.83 -42.79
C MET A 10 -23.68 -9.22 -42.88
N ARG A 11 -24.38 -9.52 -44.00
CA ARG A 11 -24.91 -10.85 -44.26
C ARG A 11 -23.84 -11.91 -44.44
N TYR A 12 -22.74 -11.56 -45.08
CA TYR A 12 -21.57 -12.44 -45.24
C TYR A 12 -20.92 -12.77 -43.90
N LEU A 13 -20.67 -11.75 -43.03
CA LEU A 13 -20.14 -11.92 -41.69
C LEU A 13 -21.06 -12.79 -40.83
N MET A 14 -22.37 -12.59 -40.90
CA MET A 14 -23.36 -13.40 -40.21
C MET A 14 -23.41 -14.86 -40.72
N HIS A 15 -23.20 -15.08 -42.00
CA HIS A 15 -23.17 -16.41 -42.59
C HIS A 15 -21.93 -17.20 -42.09
N HIS A 16 -20.78 -16.52 -42.00
CA HIS A 16 -19.53 -17.10 -41.51
C HIS A 16 -19.23 -16.76 -40.05
N ARG A 17 -20.28 -16.69 -39.20
CA ARG A 17 -20.21 -16.20 -37.79
C ARG A 17 -19.11 -16.85 -36.95
N ARG A 18 -18.81 -18.15 -37.12
CA ARG A 18 -17.72 -18.84 -36.37
C ARG A 18 -16.36 -18.26 -36.71
N ARG A 19 -16.06 -18.04 -37.99
CA ARG A 19 -14.82 -17.48 -38.47
C ARG A 19 -14.65 -16.01 -38.00
N THR A 20 -15.72 -15.22 -38.18
CA THR A 20 -15.75 -13.82 -37.74
C THR A 20 -15.53 -13.70 -36.24
N PHE A 21 -16.19 -14.55 -35.46
CA PHE A 21 -16.04 -14.58 -34.01
C PHE A 21 -14.61 -14.92 -33.59
N LEU A 22 -13.95 -15.91 -34.19
CA LEU A 22 -12.57 -16.28 -33.88
C LEU A 22 -11.58 -15.18 -34.22
N LEU A 23 -11.76 -14.49 -35.34
CA LEU A 23 -10.93 -13.35 -35.73
C LEU A 23 -11.10 -12.17 -34.77
N TRP A 24 -12.37 -11.84 -34.44
CA TRP A 24 -12.69 -10.80 -33.47
C TRP A 24 -12.11 -11.12 -32.08
N LEU A 25 -12.29 -12.36 -31.62
CA LEU A 25 -11.76 -12.82 -30.34
C LEU A 25 -10.22 -12.71 -30.29
N GLY A 26 -9.53 -13.17 -31.32
CA GLY A 26 -8.08 -13.08 -31.43
C GLY A 26 -7.58 -11.63 -31.39
N LEU A 27 -8.22 -10.75 -32.15
CA LEU A 27 -7.88 -9.33 -32.16
C LEU A 27 -8.16 -8.67 -30.80
N SER A 28 -9.32 -9.00 -30.19
CA SER A 28 -9.70 -8.46 -28.87
C SER A 28 -8.70 -8.85 -27.80
N ILE A 29 -8.28 -10.12 -27.74
CA ILE A 29 -7.29 -10.60 -26.78
C ILE A 29 -5.94 -9.91 -27.00
N THR A 30 -5.52 -9.75 -28.25
CA THR A 30 -4.25 -9.11 -28.60
C THR A 30 -4.23 -7.64 -28.16
N CYS A 31 -5.34 -6.92 -28.24
CA CYS A 31 -5.43 -5.53 -27.80
C CYS A 31 -5.69 -5.38 -26.28
N LEU A 32 -6.49 -6.28 -25.71
CA LEU A 32 -6.91 -6.19 -24.31
C LEU A 32 -5.72 -6.25 -23.35
N LEU A 33 -4.78 -7.18 -23.56
CA LEU A 33 -3.67 -7.42 -22.65
C LEU A 33 -2.72 -6.21 -22.55
N PRO A 34 -2.22 -5.60 -23.64
CA PRO A 34 -1.42 -4.37 -23.55
C PRO A 34 -2.14 -3.21 -22.88
N LEU A 35 -3.42 -2.99 -23.25
CA LEU A 35 -4.22 -1.90 -22.67
C LEU A 35 -4.45 -2.09 -21.18
N SER A 36 -4.71 -3.32 -20.73
CA SER A 36 -4.89 -3.64 -19.32
C SER A 36 -3.61 -3.40 -18.51
N VAL A 37 -2.45 -3.88 -19.00
CA VAL A 37 -1.15 -3.67 -18.36
C VAL A 37 -0.82 -2.19 -18.30
N HIS A 38 -1.04 -1.46 -19.40
CA HIS A 38 -0.82 -0.01 -19.48
C HIS A 38 -1.66 0.74 -18.44
N HIS A 39 -2.96 0.46 -18.38
CA HIS A 39 -3.88 1.10 -17.44
C HIS A 39 -3.53 0.81 -15.98
N LEU A 40 -3.26 -0.47 -15.66
CA LEU A 40 -2.84 -0.88 -14.32
C LEU A 40 -1.54 -0.21 -13.87
N THR A 41 -0.56 -0.09 -14.78
CA THR A 41 0.72 0.57 -14.47
C THR A 41 0.52 2.05 -14.16
N ILE A 42 -0.28 2.77 -14.95
CA ILE A 42 -0.57 4.20 -14.70
C ILE A 42 -1.31 4.38 -13.38
N MET A 43 -2.31 3.55 -13.10
CA MET A 43 -3.04 3.64 -11.82
C MET A 43 -2.15 3.36 -10.62
N PHE A 44 -1.27 2.37 -10.73
CA PHE A 44 -0.32 2.03 -9.68
C PHE A 44 0.70 3.16 -9.43
N GLU A 45 1.28 3.72 -10.50
CA GLU A 45 2.18 4.86 -10.45
C GLU A 45 1.52 6.07 -9.78
N ALA A 46 0.31 6.42 -10.20
CA ALA A 46 -0.43 7.55 -9.65
C ALA A 46 -0.68 7.40 -8.13
N ARG A 47 -1.04 6.20 -7.67
CA ARG A 47 -1.26 5.93 -6.24
C ARG A 47 0.02 6.02 -5.42
N LEU A 48 1.11 5.42 -5.90
CA LEU A 48 2.40 5.51 -5.21
C LEU A 48 2.86 6.96 -5.13
N ARG A 49 2.81 7.68 -6.24
CA ARG A 49 3.28 9.06 -6.32
C ARG A 49 2.47 10.00 -5.44
N SER A 50 1.14 9.92 -5.48
CA SER A 50 0.25 10.76 -4.66
C SER A 50 0.59 10.68 -3.17
N ARG A 51 0.84 9.47 -2.65
CA ARG A 51 1.20 9.30 -1.25
C ARG A 51 2.59 9.85 -0.90
N ALA A 52 3.55 9.72 -1.81
CA ALA A 52 4.87 10.30 -1.65
C ALA A 52 4.83 11.84 -1.70
N GLU A 53 4.02 12.42 -2.58
CA GLU A 53 3.82 13.87 -2.69
C GLU A 53 3.21 14.48 -1.42
N GLN A 54 2.35 13.74 -0.72
CA GLN A 54 1.78 14.15 0.56
C GLN A 54 2.78 14.11 1.73
N THR A 55 3.97 13.58 1.53
CA THR A 55 5.02 13.49 2.56
C THR A 55 6.29 14.16 2.03
N PRO A 56 6.50 15.45 2.31
CA PRO A 56 7.63 16.19 1.75
C PRO A 56 8.99 15.59 2.09
N LEU A 57 9.21 15.18 3.35
CA LEU A 57 10.46 14.60 3.82
C LEU A 57 10.19 13.41 4.74
N LEU A 58 11.16 12.51 4.79
CA LEU A 58 11.14 11.31 5.64
C LEU A 58 12.51 11.13 6.29
N LEU A 59 12.53 11.02 7.64
CA LEU A 59 13.71 10.66 8.40
C LEU A 59 13.68 9.17 8.74
N GLY A 60 14.82 8.53 8.62
CA GLY A 60 15.04 7.16 9.03
C GLY A 60 16.50 6.88 9.32
N VAL A 61 16.79 5.67 9.81
CA VAL A 61 18.16 5.19 9.91
C VAL A 61 18.76 5.08 8.52
N ARG A 62 20.05 5.41 8.41
CA ARG A 62 20.74 5.38 7.12
C ARG A 62 20.85 3.96 6.60
N GLY A 63 20.38 3.77 5.37
CA GLY A 63 20.33 2.46 4.73
C GLY A 63 19.65 2.55 3.38
N ASN A 64 18.87 1.53 3.04
CA ASN A 64 18.14 1.48 1.80
C ASN A 64 16.93 2.43 1.83
N ALA A 65 16.98 3.51 1.02
CA ALA A 65 15.91 4.49 0.94
C ALA A 65 14.57 3.88 0.44
N TYR A 66 14.62 2.83 -0.40
CA TYR A 66 13.42 2.13 -0.88
C TYR A 66 12.70 1.43 0.25
N ASP A 67 13.44 0.72 1.12
CA ASP A 67 12.85 0.02 2.26
C ASP A 67 12.24 1.01 3.25
N LEU A 68 12.92 2.14 3.49
CA LEU A 68 12.42 3.19 4.36
C LEU A 68 11.10 3.78 3.84
N VAL A 69 10.99 4.08 2.53
CA VAL A 69 9.76 4.60 1.92
C VAL A 69 8.66 3.55 1.94
N LEU A 70 8.95 2.30 1.59
CA LEU A 70 7.97 1.21 1.62
C LEU A 70 7.45 0.93 3.04
N HIS A 71 8.34 1.01 4.03
CA HIS A 71 7.97 0.85 5.43
C HIS A 71 7.07 1.99 5.92
N ALA A 72 7.53 3.24 5.80
CA ALA A 72 6.88 4.38 6.41
C ALA A 72 5.60 4.85 5.69
N LEU A 73 5.56 4.72 4.36
CA LEU A 73 4.42 5.21 3.57
C LEU A 73 3.44 4.13 3.16
N TYR A 74 3.90 2.89 2.98
CA TYR A 74 3.05 1.81 2.47
C TYR A 74 2.90 0.65 3.45
N PHE A 75 3.48 0.78 4.65
CA PHE A 75 3.41 -0.20 5.74
C PHE A 75 3.84 -1.61 5.29
N ARG A 76 4.85 -1.64 4.39
CA ARG A 76 5.48 -2.85 3.90
C ARG A 76 6.82 -3.01 4.59
N ASN A 77 7.29 -4.23 4.72
CA ASN A 77 8.55 -4.60 5.36
C ASN A 77 8.65 -4.10 6.81
N VAL A 78 9.43 -4.76 7.61
CA VAL A 78 9.80 -4.32 8.96
C VAL A 78 11.27 -3.90 8.89
N LEU A 79 11.59 -2.71 9.42
CA LEU A 79 12.98 -2.24 9.49
C LEU A 79 13.65 -2.87 10.69
N THR A 80 14.89 -3.35 10.49
CA THR A 80 15.68 -3.95 11.56
C THR A 80 16.28 -2.88 12.48
N GLU A 81 16.72 -1.77 11.89
CA GLU A 81 17.30 -0.65 12.64
C GLU A 81 16.24 0.41 12.86
N ARG A 82 16.25 1.01 14.08
CA ARG A 82 15.23 1.95 14.52
C ARG A 82 15.85 3.24 15.01
N LEU A 83 15.10 4.32 14.87
CA LEU A 83 15.32 5.61 15.48
C LEU A 83 14.95 5.58 16.96
N ARG A 84 15.36 6.60 17.69
CA ARG A 84 14.87 6.87 19.05
C ARG A 84 13.91 8.04 19.04
N MET A 85 13.03 8.07 20.02
CA MET A 85 12.10 9.19 20.21
C MET A 85 12.83 10.53 20.40
N GLY A 86 14.04 10.51 20.98
CA GLY A 86 14.94 11.67 21.08
C GLY A 86 15.32 12.26 19.72
N ASP A 87 15.49 11.45 18.69
CA ASP A 87 15.77 11.92 17.33
C ASP A 87 14.58 12.70 16.76
N TRP A 88 13.35 12.23 17.00
CA TRP A 88 12.14 12.96 16.66
C TRP A 88 12.04 14.27 17.42
N ASN A 89 12.31 14.29 18.74
CA ASN A 89 12.26 15.50 19.56
C ASN A 89 13.20 16.58 19.02
N GLN A 90 14.43 16.23 18.63
CA GLN A 90 15.39 17.17 18.04
C GLN A 90 14.88 17.81 16.75
N ILE A 91 14.15 17.06 15.92
CA ILE A 91 13.60 17.60 14.67
C ILE A 91 12.34 18.42 14.93
N ASN A 92 11.45 17.94 15.80
CA ASN A 92 10.18 18.60 16.08
C ASN A 92 10.35 19.95 16.82
N GLN A 93 11.49 20.14 17.52
CA GLN A 93 11.83 21.43 18.16
C GLN A 93 12.35 22.47 17.18
N ARG A 94 12.64 22.11 15.93
CA ARG A 94 13.13 23.06 14.93
C ARG A 94 11.98 23.97 14.44
N GLU A 95 12.27 25.25 14.34
CA GLU A 95 11.29 26.21 13.86
C GLU A 95 10.83 25.91 12.43
N GLY A 96 9.54 25.91 12.21
CA GLY A 96 8.95 25.67 10.89
C GLY A 96 8.97 24.22 10.43
N ILE A 97 9.14 23.26 11.34
CA ILE A 97 9.05 21.84 11.05
C ILE A 97 7.93 21.23 11.89
N LEU A 98 7.07 20.45 11.24
CA LEU A 98 6.10 19.59 11.87
C LEU A 98 6.51 18.14 11.57
N ALA A 99 6.70 17.34 12.62
CA ALA A 99 7.22 16.00 12.49
C ALA A 99 6.31 14.99 13.22
N ILE A 100 5.98 13.89 12.55
CA ILE A 100 5.16 12.81 13.11
C ILE A 100 5.98 11.53 13.21
N PRO A 101 6.12 10.96 14.41
CA PRO A 101 6.79 9.69 14.61
C PRO A 101 5.87 8.54 14.19
N LEU A 102 6.47 7.52 13.59
CA LEU A 102 5.83 6.26 13.25
C LEU A 102 6.58 5.08 13.87
N CYS A 103 5.82 4.14 14.41
CA CYS A 103 6.30 2.84 14.81
C CYS A 103 5.47 1.76 14.12
N HIS A 104 6.11 0.86 13.39
CA HIS A 104 5.45 -0.24 12.68
C HIS A 104 6.24 -1.52 12.88
N THR A 105 5.84 -2.32 13.86
CA THR A 105 6.53 -3.57 14.22
C THR A 105 5.54 -4.73 14.24
N PHE A 106 4.34 -4.51 14.77
CA PHE A 106 3.34 -5.54 14.99
C PHE A 106 2.28 -5.60 13.91
N ARG A 107 1.55 -6.71 13.93
CA ARG A 107 0.41 -6.97 13.08
C ARG A 107 -0.79 -7.43 13.92
N ALA A 108 -1.97 -7.29 13.37
CA ALA A 108 -3.18 -7.91 13.86
C ALA A 108 -3.88 -8.61 12.69
N ARG A 109 -4.04 -9.93 12.77
CA ARG A 109 -4.60 -10.75 11.68
C ARG A 109 -3.96 -10.45 10.32
N SER A 110 -2.63 -10.34 10.30
CA SER A 110 -1.80 -10.01 9.13
C SER A 110 -1.86 -8.54 8.65
N TYR A 111 -2.69 -7.69 9.24
CA TYR A 111 -2.71 -6.25 8.96
C TYR A 111 -1.68 -5.51 9.81
N PRO A 112 -1.01 -4.48 9.29
CA PRO A 112 -0.01 -3.72 10.04
C PRO A 112 -0.65 -2.90 11.15
N ILE A 113 -0.02 -2.88 12.32
CA ILE A 113 -0.34 -1.96 13.41
C ILE A 113 0.67 -0.80 13.35
N ILE A 114 0.16 0.41 13.31
CA ILE A 114 0.93 1.65 13.17
C ILE A 114 0.75 2.48 14.45
N GLY A 115 1.82 2.55 15.25
CA GLY A 115 1.89 3.48 16.37
C GLY A 115 2.24 4.88 15.86
N THR A 116 1.43 5.88 16.21
CA THR A 116 1.63 7.27 15.78
C THR A 116 0.93 8.24 16.72
N THR A 117 0.97 9.55 16.41
CA THR A 117 0.23 10.60 17.12
C THR A 117 -1.09 10.94 16.42
N ILE A 118 -1.98 11.64 17.12
CA ILE A 118 -3.28 12.07 16.58
C ILE A 118 -3.10 12.97 15.36
N ASP A 119 -2.07 13.80 15.34
CA ASP A 119 -1.77 14.72 14.23
C ASP A 119 -1.59 14.01 12.88
N TYR A 120 -1.32 12.70 12.90
CA TYR A 120 -1.23 11.89 11.69
C TYR A 120 -2.50 11.96 10.84
N PHE A 121 -3.66 11.89 11.48
CA PHE A 121 -4.96 11.91 10.79
C PHE A 121 -5.21 13.24 10.09
N ASP A 122 -4.90 14.34 10.77
CA ASP A 122 -5.09 15.69 10.23
C ASP A 122 -4.13 15.97 9.06
N LEU A 123 -2.84 15.65 9.23
CA LEU A 123 -1.84 15.88 8.19
C LEU A 123 -2.03 15.00 6.96
N ARG A 124 -2.55 13.80 7.14
CA ARG A 124 -2.95 12.90 6.06
C ARG A 124 -4.34 13.21 5.51
N GLN A 125 -5.06 14.18 6.09
CA GLN A 125 -6.44 14.54 5.72
C GLN A 125 -7.38 13.34 5.76
N LEU A 126 -7.21 12.47 6.76
CA LEU A 126 -8.04 11.29 6.95
C LEU A 126 -9.33 11.69 7.67
N SER A 127 -10.46 11.31 7.11
CA SER A 127 -11.77 11.50 7.74
C SER A 127 -12.25 10.18 8.36
N PHE A 128 -13.13 10.29 9.34
CA PHE A 128 -13.73 9.15 10.01
C PHE A 128 -15.11 8.84 9.40
N ALA A 129 -15.34 7.58 9.04
CA ALA A 129 -16.66 7.10 8.65
C ALA A 129 -17.55 6.89 9.89
N SER A 130 -16.94 6.47 11.02
CA SER A 130 -17.62 6.32 12.31
C SER A 130 -16.63 6.43 13.46
N GLY A 131 -17.10 6.86 14.63
CA GLY A 131 -16.28 7.02 15.84
C GLY A 131 -15.38 8.26 15.79
N HIS A 132 -14.23 8.18 16.44
CA HIS A 132 -13.29 9.28 16.65
C HIS A 132 -11.85 8.76 16.71
N PRO A 133 -10.80 9.63 16.66
CA PRO A 133 -9.42 9.22 16.87
C PRO A 133 -9.24 8.62 18.28
N PHE A 134 -8.18 7.83 18.48
CA PHE A 134 -7.81 7.32 19.79
C PHE A 134 -7.40 8.49 20.71
N THR A 135 -7.80 8.41 21.97
CA THR A 135 -7.50 9.43 23.01
C THR A 135 -6.91 8.81 24.27
N GLU A 136 -7.05 7.50 24.42
CA GLU A 136 -6.60 6.73 25.58
C GLU A 136 -5.72 5.56 25.13
N LEU A 137 -4.89 5.06 26.02
CA LEU A 137 -4.10 3.84 25.79
C LEU A 137 -5.02 2.64 25.52
N GLY A 138 -4.58 1.73 24.67
CA GLY A 138 -5.33 0.54 24.31
C GLY A 138 -6.50 0.78 23.35
N GLN A 139 -6.71 2.01 22.88
CA GLN A 139 -7.66 2.29 21.82
C GLN A 139 -6.99 2.15 20.44
N CYS A 140 -7.78 1.75 19.44
CA CYS A 140 -7.32 1.70 18.06
C CYS A 140 -8.36 2.26 17.08
N VAL A 141 -7.85 2.71 15.93
CA VAL A 141 -8.63 3.15 14.77
C VAL A 141 -8.34 2.20 13.63
N LEU A 142 -9.37 1.74 12.94
CA LEU A 142 -9.25 0.83 11.81
C LEU A 142 -9.35 1.57 10.47
N GLY A 143 -8.56 1.14 9.48
CA GLY A 143 -8.76 1.51 8.09
C GLY A 143 -10.06 0.89 7.53
N ALA A 144 -10.66 1.55 6.54
CA ALA A 144 -11.96 1.18 5.98
C ALA A 144 -12.01 -0.26 5.44
N THR A 145 -11.02 -0.62 4.59
CA THR A 145 -10.94 -1.96 3.98
C THR A 145 -10.73 -3.05 5.03
N LEU A 146 -9.93 -2.76 6.06
CA LEU A 146 -9.69 -3.69 7.16
C LEU A 146 -10.97 -3.93 7.96
N ALA A 147 -11.67 -2.87 8.37
CA ALA A 147 -12.92 -2.97 9.11
C ALA A 147 -13.96 -3.80 8.35
N GLU A 148 -14.12 -3.53 7.05
CA GLU A 148 -15.03 -4.28 6.17
C GLU A 148 -14.64 -5.75 6.05
N SER A 149 -13.35 -6.04 5.81
CA SER A 149 -12.86 -7.41 5.59
C SER A 149 -12.99 -8.31 6.83
N LEU A 150 -12.87 -7.73 8.02
CA LEU A 150 -13.00 -8.45 9.28
C LEU A 150 -14.40 -8.39 9.87
N GLY A 151 -15.29 -7.55 9.33
CA GLY A 151 -16.65 -7.33 9.86
C GLY A 151 -16.65 -6.70 11.25
N LEU A 152 -15.64 -5.84 11.56
CA LEU A 152 -15.49 -5.20 12.86
C LEU A 152 -16.05 -3.78 12.85
N GLY A 153 -16.69 -3.39 13.95
CA GLY A 153 -17.29 -2.08 14.20
C GLY A 153 -16.68 -1.32 15.36
N VAL A 154 -17.09 -0.06 15.53
CA VAL A 154 -16.75 0.73 16.73
C VAL A 154 -17.36 0.06 17.96
N GLY A 155 -16.54 -0.13 18.99
CA GLY A 155 -16.89 -0.85 20.24
C GLY A 155 -16.38 -2.29 20.27
N ASP A 156 -16.08 -2.90 19.13
CA ASP A 156 -15.43 -4.21 19.06
C ASP A 156 -13.97 -4.15 19.52
N THR A 157 -13.35 -5.30 19.61
CA THR A 157 -11.95 -5.42 20.02
C THR A 157 -11.12 -6.18 18.99
N LEU A 158 -9.86 -5.80 18.86
CA LEU A 158 -8.88 -6.44 18.01
C LEU A 158 -7.65 -6.81 18.84
N MET A 159 -7.16 -8.04 18.69
CA MET A 159 -5.95 -8.52 19.37
C MET A 159 -4.76 -8.46 18.42
N SER A 160 -3.61 -7.99 18.92
CA SER A 160 -2.35 -8.05 18.17
C SER A 160 -1.88 -9.49 18.02
N ASP A 161 -1.21 -9.79 16.89
CA ASP A 161 -0.61 -11.10 16.67
C ASP A 161 0.62 -11.26 17.60
N PRO A 162 0.89 -12.45 18.16
CA PRO A 162 2.11 -12.69 18.93
C PRO A 162 3.32 -12.63 18.01
N GLU A 163 4.39 -11.97 18.43
CA GLU A 163 5.62 -11.84 17.63
C GLU A 163 6.32 -13.19 17.45
N ASN A 164 6.29 -14.01 18.49
CA ASN A 164 6.89 -15.35 18.46
C ASN A 164 6.06 -16.30 19.31
N VAL A 165 5.60 -17.41 18.72
CA VAL A 165 4.80 -18.44 19.42
C VAL A 165 5.60 -19.13 20.55
N PHE A 166 6.94 -18.98 20.54
CA PHE A 166 7.86 -19.61 21.47
C PHE A 166 8.49 -18.64 22.46
N ASP A 167 8.20 -17.34 22.37
CA ASP A 167 8.77 -16.34 23.27
C ASP A 167 7.92 -16.22 24.54
N LEU A 168 8.28 -17.02 25.56
CA LEU A 168 7.60 -17.03 26.85
C LEU A 168 7.88 -15.79 27.73
N ALA A 169 8.77 -14.90 27.29
CA ALA A 169 9.29 -13.80 28.12
C ALA A 169 9.17 -12.38 27.50
N GLY A 170 8.67 -12.25 26.26
CA GLY A 170 8.81 -11.00 25.53
C GLY A 170 7.56 -10.18 25.34
N SER A 171 6.84 -10.39 24.26
CA SER A 171 5.68 -9.58 23.90
C SER A 171 4.38 -10.34 24.12
N TYR A 172 3.47 -9.73 24.87
CA TYR A 172 2.14 -10.31 25.06
C TYR A 172 1.16 -9.72 24.04
N PRO A 173 0.27 -10.55 23.45
CA PRO A 173 -0.78 -10.02 22.58
C PRO A 173 -1.67 -9.07 23.37
N LEU A 174 -1.78 -7.82 22.91
CA LEU A 174 -2.58 -6.78 23.52
C LEU A 174 -3.93 -6.68 22.80
N LYS A 175 -5.00 -6.64 23.59
CA LYS A 175 -6.36 -6.43 23.11
C LYS A 175 -6.66 -4.94 23.05
N CYS A 176 -6.88 -4.40 21.86
CA CYS A 176 -7.22 -3.00 21.62
C CYS A 176 -8.71 -2.82 21.35
N ARG A 177 -9.31 -1.76 21.92
CA ARG A 177 -10.69 -1.39 21.68
C ARG A 177 -10.80 -0.47 20.45
N ILE A 178 -11.68 -0.80 19.52
CA ILE A 178 -11.92 -0.02 18.30
C ILE A 178 -12.79 1.18 18.67
N VAL A 179 -12.25 2.40 18.47
CA VAL A 179 -12.95 3.66 18.77
C VAL A 179 -13.29 4.45 17.51
N GLY A 180 -12.68 4.12 16.38
CA GLY A 180 -12.94 4.79 15.12
C GLY A 180 -12.66 3.91 13.92
N ILE A 181 -13.34 4.20 12.82
CA ILE A 181 -13.12 3.61 11.50
C ILE A 181 -12.95 4.73 10.50
N LEU A 182 -11.85 4.71 9.74
CA LEU A 182 -11.57 5.71 8.72
C LEU A 182 -12.53 5.57 7.54
N ALA A 183 -12.82 6.69 6.89
CA ALA A 183 -13.47 6.69 5.59
C ALA A 183 -12.49 6.17 4.51
N PRO A 184 -12.98 5.47 3.46
CA PRO A 184 -12.13 4.96 2.39
C PRO A 184 -11.38 6.09 1.69
N ASN A 185 -10.07 5.97 1.54
CA ASN A 185 -9.22 6.96 0.88
C ASN A 185 -8.35 6.37 -0.24
N ALA A 186 -8.52 5.09 -0.55
CA ALA A 186 -7.76 4.35 -1.55
C ALA A 186 -6.24 4.37 -1.34
N SER A 187 -5.79 4.44 -0.09
CA SER A 187 -4.38 4.43 0.32
C SER A 187 -4.02 3.21 1.17
N ALA A 188 -2.77 3.14 1.62
CA ALA A 188 -2.32 2.10 2.56
C ALA A 188 -3.04 2.18 3.92
N ASP A 189 -3.55 3.37 4.28
CA ASP A 189 -4.26 3.60 5.52
C ASP A 189 -5.56 2.78 5.63
N ASP A 190 -6.19 2.49 4.49
CA ASP A 190 -7.42 1.68 4.46
C ASP A 190 -7.22 0.25 4.98
N SER A 191 -5.97 -0.23 4.99
CA SER A 191 -5.62 -1.60 5.40
C SER A 191 -4.70 -1.64 6.62
N ALA A 192 -4.73 -0.62 7.47
CA ALA A 192 -3.91 -0.51 8.67
C ALA A 192 -4.74 -0.34 9.94
N VAL A 193 -4.12 -0.68 11.08
CA VAL A 193 -4.62 -0.39 12.43
C VAL A 193 -3.77 0.73 12.99
N PHE A 194 -4.37 1.78 13.51
CA PHE A 194 -3.66 2.89 14.13
C PHE A 194 -3.85 2.87 15.63
N VAL A 195 -2.76 3.03 16.37
CA VAL A 195 -2.73 3.08 17.83
C VAL A 195 -1.84 4.24 18.29
N ASP A 196 -1.99 4.66 19.55
CA ASP A 196 -1.03 5.57 20.17
C ASP A 196 0.36 4.92 20.28
N LEU A 197 1.44 5.71 20.17
CA LEU A 197 2.82 5.22 20.28
C LEU A 197 3.07 4.44 21.57
N LYS A 198 2.53 4.89 22.69
CA LYS A 198 2.71 4.20 23.97
C LYS A 198 2.04 2.83 23.96
N THR A 199 0.88 2.72 23.31
CA THR A 199 0.19 1.42 23.12
C THR A 199 1.07 0.48 22.29
N GLN A 200 1.74 0.98 21.24
CA GLN A 200 2.68 0.21 20.45
C GLN A 200 3.87 -0.28 21.28
N TRP A 201 4.48 0.59 22.12
CA TRP A 201 5.58 0.23 23.00
C TRP A 201 5.19 -0.78 24.09
N ILE A 202 3.92 -0.72 24.55
CA ILE A 202 3.38 -1.75 25.46
C ILE A 202 3.30 -3.11 24.74
N MET A 203 2.88 -3.15 23.49
CA MET A 203 2.89 -4.38 22.69
C MET A 203 4.32 -4.92 22.51
N GLU A 204 5.33 -4.05 22.45
CA GLU A 204 6.75 -4.42 22.38
C GLU A 204 7.32 -4.90 23.72
N GLY A 205 6.55 -4.84 24.81
CA GLY A 205 7.03 -5.18 26.14
C GLY A 205 7.94 -4.12 26.78
N LEU A 206 8.06 -2.92 26.17
CA LEU A 206 8.84 -1.80 26.72
C LEU A 206 8.13 -1.08 27.86
N GLY A 207 6.83 -1.26 27.95
CA GLY A 207 5.99 -0.85 29.06
C GLY A 207 5.02 -1.96 29.41
N HIS A 208 4.66 -2.08 30.68
CA HIS A 208 3.67 -3.05 31.14
C HIS A 208 2.87 -2.49 32.30
N GLY A 209 1.70 -3.06 32.51
CA GLY A 209 0.84 -2.79 33.65
C GLY A 209 0.58 -4.07 34.42
N HIS A 210 0.58 -3.98 35.71
CA HIS A 210 0.27 -5.08 36.61
C HIS A 210 -0.47 -4.56 37.84
N GLU A 211 -1.11 -5.46 38.57
CA GLU A 211 -1.73 -5.11 39.82
C GLU A 211 -0.69 -4.62 40.83
N ALA A 212 -1.02 -3.56 41.57
CA ALA A 212 -0.12 -3.04 42.60
C ALA A 212 0.19 -4.09 43.66
N ALA A 213 1.41 -4.09 44.17
CA ALA A 213 1.83 -4.99 45.24
C ALA A 213 0.88 -4.85 46.44
N ASN A 214 0.30 -5.95 46.86
CA ASN A 214 -0.51 -6.03 48.05
C ASN A 214 0.07 -7.08 49.02
N PRO A 215 -0.32 -7.11 50.30
CA PRO A 215 0.24 -8.05 51.29
C PRO A 215 0.10 -9.51 50.88
N ASP A 216 -0.98 -9.87 50.18
CA ASP A 216 -1.24 -11.24 49.75
C ASP A 216 -0.36 -11.63 48.55
N SER A 217 -0.13 -10.72 47.59
CA SER A 217 0.77 -10.93 46.44
C SER A 217 2.24 -10.94 46.85
N MET A 218 2.63 -10.24 47.92
CA MET A 218 3.94 -10.34 48.55
C MET A 218 4.15 -11.71 49.23
N ALA A 219 3.10 -12.22 49.91
CA ALA A 219 3.17 -13.52 50.56
C ALA A 219 3.22 -14.69 49.57
N SER A 220 2.62 -14.53 48.36
CA SER A 220 2.67 -15.54 47.29
C SER A 220 3.99 -15.57 46.54
N GLY A 221 4.93 -14.62 46.78
CA GLY A 221 6.21 -14.52 46.07
C GLY A 221 6.15 -13.88 44.71
N GLU A 222 5.07 -13.20 44.38
CA GLU A 222 4.89 -12.45 43.16
C GLU A 222 5.78 -11.20 43.10
N TRP A 223 6.16 -10.69 44.28
CA TRP A 223 7.02 -9.51 44.47
C TRP A 223 8.25 -9.85 45.27
N THR A 224 9.37 -9.28 44.87
CA THR A 224 10.63 -9.36 45.61
C THR A 224 11.20 -7.96 45.83
N THR A 225 12.02 -7.81 46.90
CA THR A 225 12.70 -6.56 47.13
C THR A 225 14.09 -6.60 46.47
N SER A 226 14.41 -5.61 45.64
CA SER A 226 15.74 -5.48 45.03
C SER A 226 16.81 -5.17 46.08
N GLN A 227 18.10 -5.27 45.69
CA GLN A 227 19.22 -4.89 46.58
C GLN A 227 19.19 -3.40 46.98
N GLU A 228 18.49 -2.57 46.23
CA GLU A 228 18.31 -1.13 46.49
C GLU A 228 17.03 -0.82 47.30
N GLY A 229 16.26 -1.84 47.68
CA GLY A 229 15.06 -1.69 48.51
C GLY A 229 13.77 -1.49 47.75
N ASP A 230 13.80 -1.47 46.43
CA ASP A 230 12.62 -1.32 45.59
C ASP A 230 11.86 -2.64 45.41
N LEU A 231 10.55 -2.56 45.37
CA LEU A 231 9.68 -3.70 45.06
C LEU A 231 9.73 -4.03 43.57
N VAL A 232 10.16 -5.24 43.24
CA VAL A 232 10.26 -5.74 41.87
C VAL A 232 9.31 -6.92 41.67
N ALA A 233 8.49 -6.84 40.64
CA ALA A 233 7.60 -7.92 40.25
C ALA A 233 8.42 -9.13 39.74
N THR A 234 8.06 -10.33 40.18
CA THR A 234 8.65 -11.57 39.68
C THR A 234 7.93 -11.99 38.40
N ALA A 235 8.48 -12.98 37.69
CA ALA A 235 7.86 -13.56 36.48
C ALA A 235 6.48 -14.23 36.73
N ALA A 236 6.05 -14.30 37.99
CA ALA A 236 4.74 -14.83 38.37
C ALA A 236 3.60 -13.79 38.22
N VAL A 237 3.95 -12.49 38.19
CA VAL A 237 2.98 -11.41 37.99
C VAL A 237 2.60 -11.39 36.51
N LEU A 238 1.32 -11.69 36.20
CA LEU A 238 0.81 -11.66 34.85
C LEU A 238 0.54 -10.20 34.42
N PRO A 239 1.09 -9.76 33.28
CA PRO A 239 0.78 -8.44 32.77
C PRO A 239 -0.68 -8.39 32.25
N TYR A 240 -1.25 -7.19 32.28
CA TYR A 240 -2.57 -6.97 31.70
C TYR A 240 -2.55 -7.15 30.18
N LEU A 241 -3.48 -7.96 29.65
CA LEU A 241 -3.66 -8.18 28.22
C LEU A 241 -4.61 -7.16 27.57
N GLU A 242 -5.29 -6.35 28.35
CA GLU A 242 -6.23 -5.31 27.92
C GLU A 242 -6.03 -4.05 28.75
N ILE A 243 -5.96 -2.90 28.09
CA ILE A 243 -5.90 -1.61 28.76
C ILE A 243 -7.32 -1.08 28.90
N THR A 244 -7.72 -0.79 30.13
CA THR A 244 -9.03 -0.23 30.50
C THR A 244 -8.82 1.08 31.25
N GLN A 245 -9.87 1.89 31.39
CA GLN A 245 -9.79 3.12 32.20
C GLN A 245 -9.43 2.85 33.68
N ALA A 246 -9.73 1.66 34.17
CA ALA A 246 -9.44 1.28 35.55
C ALA A 246 -7.96 0.95 35.80
N ASN A 247 -7.28 0.39 34.81
CA ASN A 247 -5.87 -0.06 34.92
C ASN A 247 -4.87 0.77 34.10
N ALA A 248 -5.32 1.76 33.36
CA ALA A 248 -4.45 2.58 32.51
C ALA A 248 -3.35 3.31 33.30
N ALA A 249 -3.63 3.67 34.55
CA ALA A 249 -2.67 4.34 35.43
C ALA A 249 -1.55 3.40 35.95
N ASP A 250 -1.78 2.09 35.90
CA ASP A 250 -0.82 1.08 36.36
C ASP A 250 0.26 0.79 35.31
N PHE A 251 0.06 1.27 34.07
CA PHE A 251 1.02 1.10 32.98
C PHE A 251 2.18 2.08 33.11
N HIS A 252 3.41 1.55 33.11
CA HIS A 252 4.63 2.32 33.25
C HIS A 252 5.71 1.82 32.29
N PHE A 253 6.69 2.69 32.04
CA PHE A 253 7.85 2.44 31.19
C PHE A 253 9.12 2.51 32.05
N HIS A 254 10.06 1.57 31.85
CA HIS A 254 11.31 1.53 32.57
C HIS A 254 12.43 2.36 31.93
N GLN A 255 12.26 2.74 30.67
CA GLN A 255 13.21 3.56 29.91
C GLN A 255 12.72 5.00 29.83
N ALA A 256 13.67 5.94 29.68
CA ALA A 256 13.33 7.32 29.36
C ALA A 256 12.60 7.38 28.02
N THR A 257 11.60 8.25 27.89
CA THR A 257 10.81 8.38 26.66
C THR A 257 11.67 8.63 25.42
N ASP A 258 12.77 9.39 25.56
CA ASP A 258 13.69 9.71 24.48
C ASP A 258 14.46 8.49 23.93
N ASP A 259 14.59 7.43 24.72
CA ASP A 259 15.28 6.19 24.33
C ASP A 259 14.33 5.17 23.68
N LEU A 260 13.02 5.40 23.74
CA LEU A 260 12.04 4.49 23.17
C LEU A 260 12.12 4.47 21.63
N PRO A 261 12.01 3.27 21.01
CA PRO A 261 12.24 3.11 19.60
C PRO A 261 11.06 3.60 18.75
N ILE A 262 11.38 4.21 17.61
CA ILE A 262 10.44 4.50 16.52
C ILE A 262 11.04 4.03 15.20
N SER A 263 10.21 3.80 14.20
CA SER A 263 10.66 3.26 12.91
C SER A 263 11.06 4.34 11.91
N ALA A 264 10.33 5.44 11.89
CA ALA A 264 10.51 6.54 10.93
C ALA A 264 9.86 7.81 11.45
N VAL A 265 10.22 8.97 10.88
CA VAL A 265 9.56 10.24 11.14
C VAL A 265 9.13 10.89 9.84
N LEU A 266 7.83 11.15 9.71
CA LEU A 266 7.27 11.92 8.61
C LEU A 266 7.43 13.42 8.91
N ILE A 267 7.89 14.21 7.93
CA ILE A 267 8.26 15.61 8.17
C ILE A 267 7.59 16.52 7.14
N TRP A 268 6.91 17.56 7.64
CA TRP A 268 6.31 18.64 6.88
C TRP A 268 7.01 19.96 7.20
N PRO A 269 7.98 20.40 6.37
CA PRO A 269 8.61 21.71 6.53
C PRO A 269 7.63 22.81 6.05
N SER A 270 7.58 23.93 6.78
CA SER A 270 6.72 25.08 6.44
C SER A 270 7.24 25.91 5.26
N SER A 271 8.50 25.69 4.88
CA SER A 271 9.15 26.43 3.78
C SER A 271 10.17 25.58 3.03
N VAL A 272 10.46 25.98 1.79
CA VAL A 272 11.53 25.37 0.98
C VAL A 272 12.90 25.51 1.65
N MET A 273 13.13 26.64 2.35
CA MET A 273 14.36 26.87 3.09
C MET A 273 14.53 25.86 4.23
N ALA A 274 13.49 25.65 5.06
CA ALA A 274 13.52 24.67 6.15
C ALA A 274 13.77 23.25 5.60
N SER A 275 13.14 22.90 4.48
CA SER A 275 13.38 21.63 3.79
C SER A 275 14.83 21.47 3.34
N THR A 276 15.41 22.51 2.73
CA THR A 276 16.77 22.45 2.18
C THR A 276 17.82 22.38 3.29
N LEU A 277 17.64 23.16 4.35
CA LEU A 277 18.53 23.12 5.52
C LEU A 277 18.51 21.73 6.18
N LEU A 278 17.31 21.19 6.40
CA LEU A 278 17.19 19.88 7.01
C LEU A 278 17.85 18.77 6.15
N LEU A 279 17.65 18.79 4.84
CA LEU A 279 18.33 17.86 3.93
C LEU A 279 19.84 18.04 3.97
N GLY A 280 20.34 19.28 4.03
CA GLY A 280 21.78 19.58 4.12
C GLY A 280 22.42 19.03 5.40
N ASP A 281 21.73 19.15 6.53
CA ASP A 281 22.21 18.66 7.82
C ASP A 281 22.44 17.13 7.84
N TYR A 282 21.64 16.37 7.07
CA TYR A 282 21.73 14.90 7.02
C TYR A 282 22.40 14.37 5.75
N GLN A 283 23.10 15.22 4.99
CA GLN A 283 23.83 14.80 3.77
C GLN A 283 25.11 13.99 4.08
N ASP A 284 25.72 14.26 5.24
CA ASP A 284 26.97 13.58 5.62
C ASP A 284 26.76 12.07 5.76
N ALA A 285 27.48 11.31 4.94
CA ALA A 285 27.39 9.84 4.92
C ALA A 285 27.88 9.17 6.21
N SER A 286 28.63 9.88 7.05
CA SER A 286 29.10 9.37 8.35
C SER A 286 28.02 9.36 9.43
N GLN A 287 26.91 10.11 9.22
CA GLN A 287 25.81 10.15 10.18
C GLN A 287 24.94 8.88 10.08
N PRO A 288 24.47 8.35 11.23
CA PRO A 288 23.63 7.15 11.25
C PRO A 288 22.22 7.39 10.72
N LEU A 289 21.79 8.64 10.61
CA LEU A 289 20.47 9.03 10.16
C LEU A 289 20.49 9.62 8.76
N GLN A 290 19.39 9.54 8.05
CA GLN A 290 19.19 10.14 6.74
C GLN A 290 17.82 10.80 6.65
N VAL A 291 17.77 11.95 5.96
CA VAL A 291 16.53 12.59 5.52
C VAL A 291 16.45 12.46 4.01
N ILE A 292 15.32 11.95 3.53
CA ILE A 292 15.09 11.71 2.09
C ILE A 292 13.80 12.38 1.63
N ARG A 293 13.69 12.60 0.31
CA ARG A 293 12.44 12.97 -0.36
C ARG A 293 11.78 11.72 -0.90
N PRO A 294 10.63 11.29 -0.35
CA PRO A 294 9.96 10.09 -0.83
C PRO A 294 9.62 10.13 -2.32
N THR A 295 9.33 11.31 -2.88
CA THR A 295 9.04 11.49 -4.31
C THR A 295 10.20 11.08 -5.19
N GLU A 296 11.44 11.47 -4.84
CA GLU A 296 12.65 11.12 -5.60
C GLU A 296 12.90 9.59 -5.57
N VAL A 297 12.63 8.97 -4.42
CA VAL A 297 12.74 7.52 -4.26
C VAL A 297 11.69 6.79 -5.09
N VAL A 298 10.42 7.22 -5.03
CA VAL A 298 9.34 6.64 -5.82
C VAL A 298 9.60 6.84 -7.32
N ASP A 299 10.05 8.02 -7.75
CA ASP A 299 10.39 8.29 -9.15
C ASP A 299 11.52 7.36 -9.64
N SER A 300 12.53 7.09 -8.79
CA SER A 300 13.61 6.15 -9.13
C SER A 300 13.11 4.69 -9.19
N MET A 301 12.20 4.29 -8.31
CA MET A 301 11.53 2.98 -8.38
C MET A 301 10.72 2.86 -9.68
N MET A 302 9.96 3.91 -10.02
CA MET A 302 9.15 3.93 -11.24
C MET A 302 9.99 3.92 -12.51
N ALA A 303 11.18 4.54 -12.50
CA ALA A 303 12.09 4.49 -13.66
C ALA A 303 12.45 3.05 -14.05
N TRP A 304 12.61 2.14 -13.09
CA TRP A 304 12.79 0.72 -13.34
C TRP A 304 11.55 0.07 -13.94
N VAL A 305 10.38 0.33 -13.37
CA VAL A 305 9.09 -0.19 -13.87
C VAL A 305 8.83 0.29 -15.29
N LEU A 306 9.07 1.57 -15.57
CA LEU A 306 8.91 2.16 -16.90
C LEU A 306 9.88 1.58 -17.92
N ARG A 307 11.12 1.21 -17.54
CA ARG A 307 12.08 0.54 -18.42
C ARG A 307 11.61 -0.87 -18.79
N VAL A 308 11.11 -1.63 -17.83
CA VAL A 308 10.51 -2.96 -18.09
C VAL A 308 9.27 -2.82 -18.98
N ARG A 309 8.44 -1.82 -18.71
CA ARG A 309 7.26 -1.51 -19.53
C ARG A 309 7.64 -1.19 -20.97
N SER A 310 8.63 -0.34 -21.20
CA SER A 310 9.10 -0.02 -22.56
C SER A 310 9.53 -1.28 -23.34
N PHE A 311 10.20 -2.23 -22.67
CA PHE A 311 10.52 -3.53 -23.26
C PHE A 311 9.26 -4.34 -23.63
N LEU A 312 8.23 -4.34 -22.75
CA LEU A 312 6.96 -5.00 -23.02
C LEU A 312 6.20 -4.33 -24.18
N ASP A 313 6.23 -2.99 -24.27
CA ASP A 313 5.58 -2.24 -25.36
C ASP A 313 6.19 -2.60 -26.73
N TRP A 314 7.51 -2.74 -26.83
CA TRP A 314 8.19 -3.25 -28.02
C TRP A 314 7.77 -4.69 -28.35
N ASN A 315 7.64 -5.55 -27.35
CA ASN A 315 7.17 -6.92 -27.54
C ASN A 315 5.73 -6.95 -28.08
N TYR A 316 4.83 -6.13 -27.50
CA TYR A 316 3.46 -6.00 -27.98
C TYR A 316 3.40 -5.48 -29.41
N PHE A 317 4.26 -4.53 -29.80
CA PHE A 317 4.36 -4.06 -31.18
C PHE A 317 4.74 -5.18 -32.14
N LEU A 318 5.72 -6.00 -31.80
CA LEU A 318 6.12 -7.17 -32.61
C LEU A 318 4.98 -8.20 -32.72
N VAL A 319 4.29 -8.48 -31.63
CA VAL A 319 3.12 -9.38 -31.64
C VAL A 319 2.00 -8.81 -32.52
N ALA A 320 1.69 -7.52 -32.40
CA ALA A 320 0.68 -6.87 -33.25
C ALA A 320 1.06 -6.93 -34.74
N LEU A 321 2.34 -6.73 -35.06
CA LEU A 321 2.85 -6.87 -36.44
C LEU A 321 2.70 -8.31 -36.95
N ALA A 322 3.05 -9.30 -36.13
CA ALA A 322 2.89 -10.72 -36.47
C ALA A 322 1.41 -11.10 -36.71
N VAL A 323 0.52 -10.66 -35.82
CA VAL A 323 -0.93 -10.87 -35.97
C VAL A 323 -1.48 -10.17 -37.20
N GLY A 324 -1.07 -8.92 -37.46
CA GLY A 324 -1.43 -8.18 -38.67
C GLY A 324 -0.98 -8.89 -39.95
N SER A 325 0.25 -9.40 -39.96
CA SER A 325 0.78 -10.18 -41.07
C SER A 325 0.02 -11.47 -41.30
N PHE A 326 -0.34 -12.17 -40.21
CA PHE A 326 -1.13 -13.39 -40.27
C PHE A 326 -2.57 -13.14 -40.79
N LEU A 327 -3.20 -12.06 -40.31
CA LEU A 327 -4.51 -11.62 -40.81
C LEU A 327 -4.43 -11.29 -42.29
N MET A 328 -3.39 -10.57 -42.74
CA MET A 328 -3.19 -10.25 -44.13
C MET A 328 -3.03 -11.52 -45.00
N LEU A 329 -2.28 -12.52 -44.50
CA LEU A 329 -2.14 -13.82 -45.17
C LEU A 329 -3.51 -14.54 -45.32
N ILE A 330 -4.32 -14.54 -44.26
CA ILE A 330 -5.68 -15.12 -44.31
C ILE A 330 -6.55 -14.40 -45.35
N VAL A 331 -6.44 -13.07 -45.40
CA VAL A 331 -7.18 -12.26 -46.41
C VAL A 331 -6.75 -12.63 -47.82
N LEU A 332 -5.44 -12.66 -48.07
CA LEU A 332 -4.88 -13.01 -49.40
C LEU A 332 -5.29 -14.43 -49.82
N LEU A 333 -5.17 -15.40 -48.90
CA LEU A 333 -5.61 -16.77 -49.18
C LEU A 333 -7.11 -16.86 -49.48
N SER A 334 -7.93 -16.13 -48.74
CA SER A 334 -9.38 -16.08 -48.96
C SER A 334 -9.72 -15.45 -50.32
N LEU A 335 -9.02 -14.38 -50.72
CA LEU A 335 -9.18 -13.78 -52.05
C LEU A 335 -8.81 -14.77 -53.16
N LYS A 336 -7.75 -15.52 -52.98
CA LYS A 336 -7.33 -16.53 -53.96
C LYS A 336 -8.33 -17.68 -54.08
N LEU A 337 -8.94 -18.14 -53.00
CA LEU A 337 -9.97 -19.16 -53.05
C LEU A 337 -11.31 -18.69 -53.67
N ARG A 338 -11.50 -17.36 -53.74
CA ARG A 338 -12.71 -16.74 -54.34
C ARG A 338 -12.47 -16.19 -55.76
N GLU A 339 -11.35 -16.47 -56.38
CA GLU A 339 -11.07 -16.01 -57.77
C GLU A 339 -12.18 -16.46 -58.75
N GLU A 340 -12.67 -17.67 -58.62
CA GLU A 340 -13.77 -18.19 -59.45
C GLU A 340 -15.09 -17.43 -59.23
N GLU A 341 -15.44 -17.12 -57.98
CA GLU A 341 -16.66 -16.34 -57.64
C GLU A 341 -16.55 -14.92 -58.17
N CYS A 342 -15.40 -14.29 -58.09
CA CYS A 342 -15.14 -12.99 -58.65
C CYS A 342 -15.18 -12.99 -60.18
N GLY A 343 -14.75 -14.08 -60.84
CA GLY A 343 -14.91 -14.31 -62.26
C GLY A 343 -16.42 -14.30 -62.67
N ILE A 344 -17.21 -15.09 -61.98
CA ILE A 344 -18.68 -15.17 -62.20
C ILE A 344 -19.38 -13.80 -62.05
N LEU A 345 -18.96 -13.03 -61.01
CA LEU A 345 -19.54 -11.68 -60.79
C LEU A 345 -19.14 -10.72 -61.91
N ARG A 346 -17.92 -10.85 -62.47
CA ARG A 346 -17.46 -10.05 -63.60
C ARG A 346 -18.17 -10.40 -64.84
N ASP A 347 -18.37 -11.69 -65.14
CA ASP A 347 -19.09 -12.17 -66.31
C ASP A 347 -20.57 -11.77 -66.33
N ARG A 348 -21.16 -11.53 -65.13
CA ARG A 348 -22.50 -10.97 -64.96
C ARG A 348 -22.57 -9.44 -65.00
N GLY A 349 -21.45 -8.76 -65.39
CA GLY A 349 -21.42 -7.31 -65.62
C GLY A 349 -20.98 -6.48 -64.41
N GLY A 350 -20.45 -7.09 -63.35
CA GLY A 350 -19.89 -6.37 -62.19
C GLY A 350 -18.62 -5.63 -62.53
N SER A 351 -18.59 -4.30 -62.28
CA SER A 351 -17.33 -3.54 -62.49
C SER A 351 -16.26 -3.94 -61.50
N ARG A 352 -15.00 -3.94 -61.95
CA ARG A 352 -13.82 -4.26 -61.10
C ARG A 352 -13.75 -3.41 -59.81
N SER A 353 -14.11 -2.13 -59.92
CA SER A 353 -14.19 -1.22 -58.78
C SER A 353 -15.28 -1.56 -57.79
N TRP A 354 -16.42 -2.07 -58.26
CA TRP A 354 -17.53 -2.50 -57.39
C TRP A 354 -17.19 -3.79 -56.65
N ILE A 355 -16.56 -4.79 -57.32
CA ILE A 355 -16.11 -6.03 -56.68
C ILE A 355 -15.06 -5.74 -55.60
N VAL A 356 -14.08 -4.88 -55.87
CA VAL A 356 -13.06 -4.48 -54.86
C VAL A 356 -13.68 -3.73 -53.71
N ARG A 357 -14.66 -2.86 -53.91
CA ARG A 357 -15.39 -2.17 -52.80
C ARG A 357 -16.22 -3.13 -51.96
N LEU A 358 -16.89 -4.11 -52.58
CA LEU A 358 -17.61 -5.15 -51.87
C LEU A 358 -16.69 -5.93 -50.95
N MET A 359 -15.55 -6.39 -51.45
CA MET A 359 -14.54 -7.12 -50.69
C MET A 359 -13.97 -6.29 -49.57
N ARG A 360 -13.62 -5.01 -49.78
CA ARG A 360 -13.11 -4.12 -48.72
C ARG A 360 -14.12 -3.94 -47.58
N LEU A 361 -15.40 -3.89 -47.87
CA LEU A 361 -16.43 -3.78 -46.83
C LEU A 361 -16.67 -5.09 -46.07
N GLU A 362 -16.50 -6.23 -46.70
CA GLU A 362 -16.59 -7.54 -46.05
C GLU A 362 -15.38 -7.79 -45.09
N TRP A 363 -14.20 -7.18 -45.37
CA TRP A 363 -12.98 -7.36 -44.60
C TRP A 363 -12.70 -6.21 -43.62
N GLY A 364 -13.35 -5.07 -43.75
CA GLY A 364 -13.21 -3.90 -42.92
C GLY A 364 -14.35 -3.70 -41.91
N ALA A 365 -15.33 -4.57 -41.89
CA ALA A 365 -16.43 -4.64 -40.91
C ALA A 365 -16.17 -5.80 -39.92
#